data_931e99b6e20ffa8023ae9464ca80d8af
#
_entry.id   931e99b6e20ffa8023ae9464ca80d8af
#
_cell.length_a   1.000
_cell.length_b   1.000
_cell.length_c   1.000
_cell.angle_alpha   90.00
_cell.angle_beta   90.00
_cell.angle_gamma   90.00
#
_symmetry.space_group_name_H-M   'P 1'
#
loop_
_entity.id
_entity.type
_entity.pdbx_description
1 polymer ?
#
loop_
_entity_poly.entity_id
_entity_poly.type
_entity_poly.pdbx_seq_one_letter_code
_entity_poly.pdbx_strand_id
1 'polypeptide(L)'
;MYKRQGQYFLTTHPDYNVAVVSPYYLPEATVTALQEQLAAYGEDCNGDGKVVVKINQYTMAFNSEDSDAYLDMAGTTKLSTDIQSSLSSIFILYDPAGFQQTTGTLRYLDGHLPKSDADSDWWNMVYRWTDCPVLTGMELGSYTSDAVQSASGDSQQLLADYYIGIRGAWLKESASLLENSEPLWANLTAGAVSTAGEGH
;
A
#
# COMPACT_ATOMS: atom_id res chain seq x y z
N MET A 1 8.15 -14.29 -35.45
CA MET A 1 7.12 -14.60 -34.45
C MET A 1 7.69 -14.86 -33.06
N TYR A 2 8.72 -15.66 -32.94
CA TYR A 2 9.37 -16.02 -31.66
C TYR A 2 9.99 -14.82 -30.91
N LYS A 3 10.54 -13.83 -31.60
CA LYS A 3 11.17 -12.65 -30.99
C LYS A 3 10.18 -11.74 -30.27
N ARG A 4 8.91 -11.69 -30.69
CA ARG A 4 7.86 -10.91 -30.00
C ARG A 4 7.40 -11.59 -28.71
N GLN A 5 7.35 -12.90 -28.68
CA GLN A 5 7.03 -13.64 -27.46
C GLN A 5 8.13 -13.51 -26.41
N GLY A 6 9.39 -13.54 -26.81
CA GLY A 6 10.52 -13.31 -25.90
C GLY A 6 10.53 -11.92 -25.27
N GLN A 7 10.09 -10.88 -26.00
CA GLN A 7 9.93 -9.53 -25.45
C GLN A 7 8.76 -9.41 -24.47
N TYR A 8 7.68 -10.15 -24.68
CA TYR A 8 6.55 -10.23 -23.76
C TYR A 8 6.94 -10.84 -22.41
N PHE A 9 7.83 -11.83 -22.41
CA PHE A 9 8.31 -12.47 -21.18
C PHE A 9 9.28 -11.59 -20.38
N LEU A 10 9.86 -10.56 -21.00
CA LEU A 10 10.73 -9.59 -20.32
C LEU A 10 9.95 -8.48 -19.61
N THR A 11 8.67 -8.28 -19.99
CA THR A 11 7.81 -7.31 -19.34
C THR A 11 6.94 -8.01 -18.29
N THR A 12 7.36 -7.94 -17.04
CA THR A 12 6.62 -8.52 -15.94
C THR A 12 5.47 -7.60 -15.57
N HIS A 13 4.24 -8.07 -15.76
CA HIS A 13 3.06 -7.37 -15.27
C HIS A 13 2.80 -7.77 -13.82
N PRO A 14 2.66 -6.82 -12.89
CA PRO A 14 2.36 -7.16 -11.51
C PRO A 14 0.96 -7.74 -11.37
N ASP A 15 0.81 -8.73 -10.50
CA ASP A 15 -0.48 -9.30 -10.09
C ASP A 15 -1.20 -8.35 -9.13
N TYR A 16 -0.42 -7.65 -8.31
CA TYR A 16 -0.91 -6.70 -7.32
C TYR A 16 -0.10 -5.42 -7.35
N ASN A 17 -0.80 -4.30 -7.17
CA ASN A 17 -0.19 -3.00 -6.91
C ASN A 17 -0.54 -2.57 -5.49
N VAL A 18 0.48 -2.23 -4.73
CA VAL A 18 0.38 -1.70 -3.38
C VAL A 18 0.96 -0.29 -3.36
N ALA A 19 0.20 0.68 -2.92
CA ALA A 19 0.66 2.05 -2.80
C ALA A 19 1.21 2.31 -1.40
N VAL A 20 2.35 2.98 -1.34
CA VAL A 20 2.90 3.53 -0.09
C VAL A 20 2.77 5.05 -0.16
N VAL A 21 2.02 5.62 0.78
CA VAL A 21 1.81 7.07 0.87
C VAL A 21 2.44 7.58 2.16
N SER A 22 3.48 8.37 2.03
CA SER A 22 4.32 8.81 3.14
C SER A 22 5.04 10.10 2.78
N PRO A 23 5.43 10.94 3.76
CA PRO A 23 6.33 12.07 3.51
C PRO A 23 7.73 11.65 3.03
N TYR A 24 8.09 10.38 3.21
CA TYR A 24 9.42 9.87 2.94
C TYR A 24 9.37 8.68 1.98
N TYR A 25 10.40 8.53 1.15
CA TYR A 25 10.62 7.30 0.41
C TYR A 25 11.10 6.19 1.35
N LEU A 26 10.57 4.99 1.17
CA LEU A 26 11.14 3.82 1.82
C LEU A 26 12.51 3.49 1.19
N PRO A 27 13.47 2.97 1.98
CA PRO A 27 14.74 2.48 1.43
C PRO A 27 14.50 1.41 0.36
N GLU A 28 15.32 1.39 -0.68
CA GLU A 28 15.19 0.42 -1.78
C GLU A 28 15.25 -1.03 -1.29
N ALA A 29 16.13 -1.32 -0.34
CA ALA A 29 16.22 -2.64 0.28
C ALA A 29 14.91 -3.05 0.98
N THR A 30 14.26 -2.13 1.66
CA THR A 30 12.96 -2.35 2.31
C THR A 30 11.86 -2.59 1.28
N VAL A 31 11.82 -1.82 0.20
CA VAL A 31 10.84 -1.98 -0.88
C VAL A 31 11.00 -3.35 -1.55
N THR A 32 12.23 -3.74 -1.88
CA THR A 32 12.52 -5.03 -2.52
C THR A 32 12.10 -6.20 -1.62
N ALA A 33 12.48 -6.17 -0.35
CA ALA A 33 12.10 -7.20 0.61
C ALA A 33 10.58 -7.26 0.80
N LEU A 34 9.93 -6.12 0.88
CA LEU A 34 8.48 -6.03 1.03
C LEU A 34 7.74 -6.61 -0.17
N GLN A 35 8.18 -6.31 -1.39
CA GLN A 35 7.60 -6.89 -2.61
C GLN A 35 7.72 -8.42 -2.63
N GLU A 36 8.88 -8.95 -2.28
CA GLU A 36 9.12 -10.40 -2.22
C GLU A 36 8.26 -11.08 -1.15
N GLN A 37 8.18 -10.50 0.05
CA GLN A 37 7.41 -11.06 1.15
C GLN A 37 5.91 -11.00 0.89
N LEU A 38 5.40 -9.90 0.35
CA LEU A 38 3.99 -9.77 -0.02
C LEU A 38 3.60 -10.76 -1.11
N ALA A 39 4.47 -10.98 -2.09
CA ALA A 39 4.22 -11.93 -3.17
C ALA A 39 4.03 -13.37 -2.67
N ALA A 40 4.69 -13.74 -1.57
CA ALA A 40 4.53 -15.07 -0.97
C ALA A 40 3.11 -15.34 -0.44
N TYR A 41 2.31 -14.31 -0.21
CA TYR A 41 0.92 -14.40 0.25
C TYR A 41 -0.10 -14.19 -0.85
N GLY A 42 0.33 -13.88 -2.06
CA GLY A 42 -0.52 -13.64 -3.22
C GLY A 42 -0.68 -14.85 -4.12
N GLU A 43 -1.49 -14.69 -5.14
CA GLU A 43 -1.76 -15.67 -6.17
C GLU A 43 -1.40 -15.12 -7.56
N ASP A 44 -1.07 -16.00 -8.49
CA ASP A 44 -0.86 -15.64 -9.89
C ASP A 44 -2.20 -15.25 -10.53
N CYS A 45 -2.45 -13.95 -10.62
CA CYS A 45 -3.70 -13.41 -11.15
C CYS A 45 -3.70 -13.25 -12.67
N ASN A 46 -2.52 -13.20 -13.29
CA ASN A 46 -2.38 -12.98 -14.73
C ASN A 46 -2.00 -14.24 -15.53
N GLY A 47 -1.77 -15.37 -14.85
CA GLY A 47 -1.50 -16.66 -15.48
C GLY A 47 -0.09 -16.81 -16.07
N ASP A 48 0.87 -15.96 -15.69
CA ASP A 48 2.24 -16.02 -16.20
C ASP A 48 3.15 -16.98 -15.43
N GLY A 49 2.64 -17.63 -14.38
CA GLY A 49 3.36 -18.57 -13.54
C GLY A 49 4.20 -17.92 -12.44
N LYS A 50 4.06 -16.60 -12.24
CA LYS A 50 4.78 -15.84 -11.22
C LYS A 50 3.80 -14.95 -10.45
N VAL A 51 4.07 -14.76 -9.16
CA VAL A 51 3.36 -13.78 -8.34
C VAL A 51 4.26 -12.57 -8.16
N VAL A 52 3.82 -11.42 -8.64
CA VAL A 52 4.56 -10.17 -8.57
C VAL A 52 3.71 -9.11 -7.87
N VAL A 53 4.25 -8.55 -6.81
CA VAL A 53 3.69 -7.37 -6.13
C VAL A 53 4.57 -6.18 -6.44
N LYS A 54 3.98 -5.12 -6.95
CA LYS A 54 4.65 -3.85 -7.20
C LYS A 54 4.28 -2.83 -6.14
N ILE A 55 5.29 -2.22 -5.54
CA ILE A 55 5.14 -1.10 -4.62
C ILE A 55 5.23 0.21 -5.41
N ASN A 56 4.19 1.01 -5.34
CA ASN A 56 4.14 2.35 -5.90
C ASN A 56 4.25 3.36 -4.75
N GLN A 57 5.28 4.19 -4.75
CA GLN A 57 5.51 5.16 -3.70
C GLN A 57 5.05 6.55 -4.13
N TYR A 58 4.24 7.17 -3.27
CA TYR A 58 3.78 8.55 -3.44
C TYR A 58 4.22 9.35 -2.23
N THR A 59 5.17 10.27 -2.45
CA THR A 59 5.68 11.12 -1.38
C THR A 59 4.82 12.36 -1.27
N MET A 60 4.15 12.48 -0.14
CA MET A 60 3.35 13.65 0.20
C MET A 60 3.10 13.71 1.70
N ALA A 61 2.99 14.92 2.23
CA ALA A 61 2.57 15.18 3.58
C ALA A 61 1.19 15.84 3.56
N PHE A 62 0.29 15.39 4.42
CA PHE A 62 -1.04 16.01 4.57
C PHE A 62 -1.03 17.18 5.54
N ASN A 63 0.03 17.30 6.34
CA ASN A 63 0.23 18.41 7.27
C ASN A 63 1.26 19.41 6.71
N SER A 64 0.91 20.69 6.75
CA SER A 64 1.66 21.76 6.10
C SER A 64 3.02 22.10 6.72
N GLU A 65 3.38 21.55 7.87
CA GLU A 65 4.61 21.92 8.57
C GLU A 65 5.88 21.28 8.00
N ASP A 66 5.76 20.12 7.34
CA ASP A 66 6.88 19.37 6.77
C ASP A 66 6.84 19.29 5.24
N SER A 67 6.00 20.08 4.57
CA SER A 67 5.76 19.91 3.15
C SER A 67 6.72 20.70 2.27
N ASP A 68 7.42 20.00 1.39
CA ASP A 68 7.93 20.59 0.16
C ASP A 68 6.76 20.68 -0.84
N ALA A 69 6.22 21.88 -1.02
CA ALA A 69 5.02 22.11 -1.83
C ALA A 69 5.13 21.58 -3.28
N TYR A 70 6.32 21.53 -3.84
CA TYR A 70 6.55 21.00 -5.18
C TYR A 70 6.49 19.48 -5.22
N LEU A 71 7.13 18.80 -4.28
CA LEU A 71 7.10 17.34 -4.16
C LEU A 71 5.70 16.85 -3.80
N ASP A 72 5.00 17.55 -2.92
CA ASP A 72 3.63 17.24 -2.54
C ASP A 72 2.65 17.38 -3.71
N MET A 73 2.82 18.39 -4.57
CA MET A 73 2.00 18.56 -5.76
C MET A 73 2.21 17.39 -6.74
N ALA A 74 3.45 17.00 -6.99
CA ALA A 74 3.76 15.86 -7.86
C ALA A 74 3.23 14.53 -7.28
N GLY A 75 3.41 14.32 -5.98
CA GLY A 75 2.90 13.16 -5.26
C GLY A 75 1.37 13.10 -5.30
N THR A 76 0.70 14.20 -5.06
CA THR A 76 -0.77 14.31 -5.11
C THR A 76 -1.30 13.98 -6.50
N THR A 77 -0.68 14.50 -7.56
CA THR A 77 -1.09 14.22 -8.94
C THR A 77 -0.95 12.74 -9.27
N LYS A 78 0.16 12.13 -8.92
CA LYS A 78 0.43 10.70 -9.15
C LYS A 78 -0.53 9.82 -8.35
N LEU A 79 -0.78 10.15 -7.09
CA LEU A 79 -1.70 9.42 -6.24
C LEU A 79 -3.13 9.52 -6.77
N SER A 80 -3.57 10.70 -7.19
CA SER A 80 -4.89 10.90 -7.80
C SER A 80 -5.06 10.06 -9.06
N THR A 81 -4.03 9.96 -9.88
CA THR A 81 -4.03 9.13 -11.08
C THR A 81 -4.14 7.65 -10.74
N ASP A 82 -3.41 7.17 -9.74
CA ASP A 82 -3.51 5.79 -9.23
C ASP A 82 -4.94 5.46 -8.78
N ILE A 83 -5.51 6.33 -7.97
CA ILE A 83 -6.86 6.14 -7.42
C ILE A 83 -7.91 6.13 -8.53
N GLN A 84 -7.86 7.08 -9.45
CA GLN A 84 -8.82 7.20 -10.56
C GLN A 84 -8.72 6.04 -11.55
N SER A 85 -7.51 5.55 -11.80
CA SER A 85 -7.29 4.41 -12.69
C SER A 85 -7.49 3.05 -12.03
N SER A 86 -7.80 3.02 -10.73
CA SER A 86 -7.92 1.78 -9.94
C SER A 86 -6.67 0.90 -10.03
N LEU A 87 -5.49 1.52 -9.93
CA LEU A 87 -4.22 0.82 -10.05
C LEU A 87 -3.90 0.03 -8.78
N SER A 88 -3.80 0.71 -7.64
CA SER A 88 -3.44 0.08 -6.37
C SER A 88 -4.69 -0.32 -5.59
N SER A 89 -4.67 -1.52 -5.02
CA SER A 89 -5.76 -2.05 -4.20
C SER A 89 -5.51 -1.90 -2.71
N ILE A 90 -4.26 -2.04 -2.28
CA ILE A 90 -3.84 -1.99 -0.88
C ILE A 90 -2.96 -0.76 -0.70
N PHE A 91 -3.15 -0.06 0.42
CA PHE A 91 -2.42 1.15 0.75
C PHE A 91 -1.68 0.97 2.08
N ILE A 92 -0.39 1.29 2.07
CA ILE A 92 0.45 1.40 3.27
C ILE A 92 0.62 2.89 3.54
N LEU A 93 0.11 3.36 4.68
CA LEU A 93 -0.10 4.77 4.95
C LEU A 93 0.65 5.21 6.21
N TYR A 94 1.37 6.30 6.10
CA TYR A 94 1.98 6.95 7.26
C TYR A 94 0.97 7.83 8.03
N ASP A 95 0.09 8.51 7.30
CA ASP A 95 -0.99 9.34 7.85
C ASP A 95 -2.35 8.91 7.25
N PRO A 96 -2.99 7.89 7.82
CA PRO A 96 -4.27 7.40 7.31
C PRO A 96 -5.40 8.41 7.49
N ALA A 97 -5.35 9.25 8.52
CA ALA A 97 -6.34 10.30 8.73
C ALA A 97 -6.34 11.31 7.60
N GLY A 98 -5.17 11.86 7.29
CA GLY A 98 -5.00 12.80 6.19
C GLY A 98 -5.31 12.18 4.84
N PHE A 99 -4.90 10.94 4.60
CA PHE A 99 -5.20 10.21 3.38
C PHE A 99 -6.70 10.04 3.17
N GLN A 100 -7.42 9.52 4.16
CA GLN A 100 -8.86 9.28 4.04
C GLN A 100 -9.65 10.58 3.92
N GLN A 101 -9.28 11.59 4.68
CA GLN A 101 -9.92 12.91 4.61
C GLN A 101 -9.74 13.56 3.23
N THR A 102 -8.60 13.36 2.62
CA THR A 102 -8.27 13.96 1.31
C THR A 102 -8.82 13.16 0.15
N THR A 103 -8.79 11.83 0.21
CA THR A 103 -9.09 10.96 -0.94
C THR A 103 -10.41 10.21 -0.82
N GLY A 104 -10.89 9.91 0.38
CA GLY A 104 -12.08 9.10 0.59
C GLY A 104 -12.01 7.68 0.02
N THR A 105 -10.81 7.13 -0.17
CA THR A 105 -10.59 5.93 -0.96
C THR A 105 -10.83 4.62 -0.20
N LEU A 106 -10.59 4.61 1.11
CA LEU A 106 -10.62 3.39 1.92
C LEU A 106 -12.06 2.89 2.18
N ARG A 107 -12.18 1.60 2.41
CA ARG A 107 -13.38 0.96 2.96
C ARG A 107 -13.17 0.61 4.43
N TYR A 108 -14.24 0.35 5.14
CA TYR A 108 -14.19 -0.18 6.50
C TYR A 108 -13.61 -1.59 6.54
N LEU A 109 -13.02 -1.97 7.66
CA LEU A 109 -12.42 -3.30 7.86
C LEU A 109 -13.43 -4.44 7.75
N ASP A 110 -14.70 -4.19 8.03
CA ASP A 110 -15.81 -5.14 7.86
C ASP A 110 -16.30 -5.26 6.41
N GLY A 111 -15.74 -4.47 5.50
CA GLY A 111 -16.00 -4.51 4.07
C GLY A 111 -17.04 -3.52 3.55
N HIS A 112 -17.79 -2.82 4.41
CA HIS A 112 -18.74 -1.83 3.93
C HIS A 112 -18.05 -0.52 3.52
N LEU A 113 -18.72 0.26 2.68
CA LEU A 113 -18.25 1.54 2.20
C LEU A 113 -18.68 2.67 3.14
N PRO A 114 -17.84 3.72 3.33
CA PRO A 114 -18.27 4.95 3.98
C PRO A 114 -19.47 5.57 3.25
N LYS A 115 -20.42 6.08 4.01
CA LYS A 115 -21.66 6.67 3.44
C LYS A 115 -21.45 8.08 2.89
N SER A 116 -20.43 8.78 3.41
CA SER A 116 -20.11 10.14 3.00
C SER A 116 -18.64 10.46 3.28
N ASP A 117 -18.13 11.51 2.62
CA ASP A 117 -16.80 12.06 2.89
C ASP A 117 -16.66 12.62 4.32
N ALA A 118 -17.78 12.76 5.03
CA ALA A 118 -17.82 13.23 6.41
C ALA A 118 -17.62 12.11 7.44
N ASP A 119 -17.58 10.84 7.00
CA ASP A 119 -17.25 9.72 7.87
C ASP A 119 -15.77 9.84 8.25
N SER A 120 -15.51 10.33 9.44
CA SER A 120 -14.17 10.68 9.92
C SER A 120 -13.53 9.61 10.79
N ASP A 121 -14.18 8.46 10.94
CA ASP A 121 -13.71 7.33 11.75
C ASP A 121 -12.75 6.41 10.98
N TRP A 122 -11.74 7.04 10.39
CA TRP A 122 -10.71 6.37 9.59
C TRP A 122 -10.04 5.20 10.30
N TRP A 123 -9.98 5.24 11.63
CA TRP A 123 -9.38 4.18 12.45
C TRP A 123 -10.11 2.83 12.35
N ASN A 124 -11.35 2.83 11.88
CA ASN A 124 -12.09 1.61 11.57
C ASN A 124 -11.84 1.08 10.15
N MET A 125 -10.98 1.75 9.39
CA MET A 125 -10.66 1.41 7.99
C MET A 125 -9.24 0.86 7.83
N VAL A 126 -8.43 0.86 8.89
CA VAL A 126 -7.02 0.47 8.83
C VAL A 126 -6.63 -0.42 10.01
N TYR A 127 -5.59 -1.22 9.79
CA TYR A 127 -4.81 -1.84 10.86
C TYR A 127 -3.49 -1.09 10.98
N ARG A 128 -2.95 -1.00 12.20
CA ARG A 128 -1.53 -0.67 12.36
C ARG A 128 -0.70 -1.80 11.76
N TRP A 129 0.47 -1.50 11.21
CA TRP A 129 1.41 -2.54 10.78
C TRP A 129 1.64 -3.57 11.89
N THR A 130 1.79 -3.08 13.12
CA THR A 130 2.02 -3.90 14.32
C THR A 130 0.81 -4.72 14.78
N ASP A 131 -0.39 -4.41 14.29
CA ASP A 131 -1.61 -5.20 14.57
C ASP A 131 -1.68 -6.50 13.76
N CYS A 132 -0.89 -6.61 12.70
CA CYS A 132 -0.94 -7.71 11.75
C CYS A 132 0.19 -8.71 12.02
N PRO A 133 -0.10 -9.89 12.61
CA PRO A 133 0.95 -10.89 12.89
C PRO A 133 1.70 -11.34 11.64
N VAL A 134 1.02 -11.43 10.50
CA VAL A 134 1.63 -11.78 9.22
C VAL A 134 2.65 -10.75 8.79
N LEU A 135 2.30 -9.46 8.86
CA LEU A 135 3.20 -8.37 8.46
C LEU A 135 4.41 -8.25 9.37
N THR A 136 4.22 -8.34 10.67
CA THR A 136 5.32 -8.26 11.64
C THR A 136 6.22 -9.49 11.61
N GLY A 137 5.72 -10.61 11.13
CA GLY A 137 6.48 -11.85 10.96
C GLY A 137 7.29 -11.92 9.66
N MET A 138 7.15 -10.95 8.76
CA MET A 138 7.90 -10.91 7.51
C MET A 138 9.39 -10.63 7.75
N GLU A 139 10.25 -11.31 7.00
CA GLU A 139 11.69 -11.09 7.00
C GLU A 139 12.05 -9.95 6.04
N LEU A 140 12.02 -8.72 6.53
CA LEU A 140 12.28 -7.53 5.74
C LEU A 140 13.74 -7.06 5.82
N GLY A 141 14.53 -7.64 6.72
CA GLY A 141 15.94 -7.31 6.88
C GLY A 141 16.18 -5.88 7.37
N SER A 142 17.33 -5.38 7.04
CA SER A 142 17.78 -4.03 7.40
C SER A 142 18.18 -3.25 6.16
N TYR A 143 18.21 -1.95 6.29
CA TYR A 143 18.68 -1.04 5.26
C TYR A 143 19.91 -0.25 5.74
N THR A 144 20.77 0.11 4.80
CA THR A 144 21.93 0.96 5.06
C THR A 144 21.63 2.40 4.65
N SER A 145 22.36 3.34 5.24
CA SER A 145 22.26 4.75 4.82
C SER A 145 22.59 4.90 3.31
N ASP A 146 21.76 5.59 2.60
CA ASP A 146 21.92 5.88 1.18
C ASP A 146 21.48 7.32 0.88
N ALA A 147 21.30 7.65 -0.40
CA ALA A 147 20.87 8.98 -0.82
C ALA A 147 19.45 9.36 -0.32
N VAL A 148 18.65 8.38 0.07
CA VAL A 148 17.26 8.55 0.51
C VAL A 148 17.16 8.55 2.05
N GLN A 149 17.96 7.71 2.69
CA GLN A 149 17.98 7.56 4.15
C GLN A 149 19.33 7.98 4.72
N SER A 150 19.30 8.89 5.67
CA SER A 150 20.50 9.39 6.33
C SER A 150 21.09 8.42 7.37
N ALA A 151 20.35 7.40 7.76
CA ALA A 151 20.74 6.44 8.78
C ALA A 151 20.37 5.01 8.37
N SER A 152 21.15 4.05 8.85
CA SER A 152 20.82 2.63 8.73
C SER A 152 19.80 2.22 9.79
N GLY A 153 19.01 1.18 9.53
CA GLY A 153 18.03 0.71 10.48
C GLY A 153 17.39 -0.62 10.10
N ASP A 154 16.47 -1.04 10.92
CA ASP A 154 15.67 -2.24 10.72
C ASP A 154 14.37 -1.90 9.96
N SER A 155 14.06 -2.66 8.92
CA SER A 155 12.90 -2.41 8.07
C SER A 155 11.57 -2.59 8.81
N GLN A 156 11.48 -3.55 9.73
CA GLN A 156 10.28 -3.74 10.55
C GLN A 156 10.04 -2.55 11.49
N GLN A 157 11.08 -2.00 12.08
CA GLN A 157 10.98 -0.81 12.93
C GLN A 157 10.52 0.41 12.13
N LEU A 158 11.02 0.56 10.91
CA LEU A 158 10.60 1.63 10.01
C LEU A 158 9.10 1.55 9.70
N LEU A 159 8.61 0.36 9.40
CA LEU A 159 7.21 0.14 9.04
C LEU A 159 6.26 0.10 10.25
N ALA A 160 6.77 0.00 11.47
CA ALA A 160 5.95 -0.03 12.67
C ALA A 160 5.08 1.23 12.86
N ASP A 161 5.48 2.35 12.29
CA ASP A 161 4.72 3.62 12.33
C ASP A 161 3.67 3.73 11.20
N TYR A 162 3.55 2.71 10.34
CA TYR A 162 2.65 2.71 9.21
C TYR A 162 1.36 1.95 9.50
N TYR A 163 0.36 2.21 8.68
CA TYR A 163 -0.94 1.55 8.70
C TYR A 163 -1.20 0.88 7.36
N ILE A 164 -2.05 -0.13 7.34
CA ILE A 164 -2.45 -0.81 6.11
C ILE A 164 -3.97 -0.74 5.96
N GLY A 165 -4.42 -0.41 4.78
CA GLY A 165 -5.83 -0.34 4.42
C GLY A 165 -6.08 -0.84 3.00
N ILE A 166 -7.33 -1.04 2.66
CA ILE A 166 -7.77 -1.49 1.34
C ILE A 166 -8.79 -0.51 0.78
N ARG A 167 -8.74 -0.30 -0.53
CA ARG A 167 -9.69 0.60 -1.19
C ARG A 167 -11.10 0.04 -1.22
N GLY A 168 -12.08 0.93 -1.28
CA GLY A 168 -13.47 0.57 -1.54
C GLY A 168 -13.74 0.34 -3.04
N ALA A 169 -14.79 -0.40 -3.34
CA ALA A 169 -15.25 -0.65 -4.70
C ALA A 169 -16.20 0.46 -5.17
N TRP A 170 -15.67 1.64 -5.39
CA TRP A 170 -16.46 2.81 -5.82
C TRP A 170 -16.80 2.78 -7.31
N LEU A 171 -15.96 2.15 -8.11
CA LEU A 171 -16.13 2.03 -9.57
C LEU A 171 -16.16 0.55 -9.96
N LYS A 172 -16.68 0.25 -11.13
CA LYS A 172 -16.73 -1.11 -11.68
C LYS A 172 -15.33 -1.71 -11.83
N GLU A 173 -14.37 -0.90 -12.25
CA GLU A 173 -12.96 -1.27 -12.38
C GLU A 173 -12.35 -1.65 -11.00
N SER A 174 -12.73 -0.90 -9.97
CA SER A 174 -12.31 -1.20 -8.60
C SER A 174 -12.88 -2.52 -8.08
N ALA A 175 -14.08 -2.90 -8.49
CA ALA A 175 -14.68 -4.16 -8.09
C ALA A 175 -13.90 -5.37 -8.59
N SER A 176 -13.47 -5.37 -9.86
CA SER A 176 -12.62 -6.43 -10.42
C SER A 176 -11.25 -6.49 -9.76
N LEU A 177 -10.66 -5.33 -9.51
CA LEU A 177 -9.39 -5.24 -8.80
C LEU A 177 -9.47 -5.83 -7.39
N LEU A 178 -10.55 -5.54 -6.68
CA LEU A 178 -10.78 -6.06 -5.33
C LEU A 178 -11.04 -7.56 -5.31
N GLU A 179 -11.78 -8.09 -6.27
CA GLU A 179 -12.00 -9.52 -6.39
C GLU A 179 -10.69 -10.30 -6.40
N ASN A 180 -9.69 -9.81 -7.15
CA ASN A 180 -8.36 -10.39 -7.19
C ASN A 180 -7.55 -10.13 -5.91
N SER A 181 -7.75 -9.02 -5.26
CA SER A 181 -6.95 -8.57 -4.10
C SER A 181 -7.50 -9.06 -2.76
N GLU A 182 -8.76 -9.46 -2.67
CA GLU A 182 -9.38 -9.95 -1.42
C GLU A 182 -8.62 -11.12 -0.79
N PRO A 183 -8.19 -12.16 -1.54
CA PRO A 183 -7.41 -13.24 -0.95
C PRO A 183 -6.08 -12.77 -0.37
N LEU A 184 -5.38 -11.87 -1.07
CA LEU A 184 -4.14 -11.26 -0.57
C LEU A 184 -4.40 -10.48 0.72
N TRP A 185 -5.41 -9.62 0.72
CA TRP A 185 -5.79 -8.83 1.90
C TRP A 185 -6.11 -9.73 3.09
N ALA A 186 -6.91 -10.77 2.88
CA ALA A 186 -7.26 -11.73 3.92
C ALA A 186 -6.03 -12.45 4.48
N ASN A 187 -5.09 -12.83 3.62
CA ASN A 187 -3.84 -13.48 4.03
C ASN A 187 -2.94 -12.54 4.83
N LEU A 188 -2.81 -11.29 4.40
CA LEU A 188 -1.96 -10.30 5.08
C LEU A 188 -2.51 -9.86 6.42
N THR A 189 -3.83 -9.85 6.58
CA THR A 189 -4.51 -9.41 7.80
C THR A 189 -5.02 -10.56 8.67
N ALA A 190 -4.62 -11.78 8.36
CA ALA A 190 -4.99 -12.96 9.15
C ALA A 190 -4.55 -12.81 10.61
N GLY A 191 -5.51 -12.94 11.53
CA GLY A 191 -5.27 -12.78 12.96
C GLY A 191 -5.08 -11.35 13.45
N ALA A 192 -5.24 -10.34 12.57
CA ALA A 192 -5.12 -8.95 12.96
C ALA A 192 -6.31 -8.47 13.79
N VAL A 193 -6.00 -7.70 14.83
CA VAL A 193 -7.00 -6.99 15.66
C VAL A 193 -6.61 -5.52 15.66
N SER A 194 -7.50 -4.66 15.16
CA SER A 194 -7.20 -3.26 15.02
C SER A 194 -7.09 -2.54 16.37
N THR A 195 -5.98 -1.86 16.58
CA THR A 195 -5.75 -0.94 17.70
C THR A 195 -5.69 0.52 17.25
N ALA A 196 -5.96 0.79 15.97
CA ALA A 196 -5.91 2.13 15.41
C ALA A 196 -6.91 3.10 16.07
N GLY A 197 -8.00 2.57 16.63
CA GLY A 197 -9.01 3.32 17.35
C GLY A 197 -8.70 3.58 18.84
N GLU A 198 -7.61 3.09 19.37
CA GLU A 198 -7.22 3.34 20.75
C GLU A 198 -6.90 4.84 20.95
N GLY A 199 -7.66 5.49 21.82
CA GLY A 199 -7.53 6.93 22.06
C GLY A 199 -8.51 7.83 21.26
N HIS A 200 -9.41 7.23 20.50
CA HIS A 200 -10.47 7.92 19.74
C HIS A 200 -11.86 7.66 20.29
#